data_2e0ad95312d81e8db9267b87436af78f
#
_entry.id   2e0ad95312d81e8db9267b87436af78f
#
_cell.length_a   1.000
_cell.length_b   1.000
_cell.length_c   1.000
_cell.angle_alpha   90.00
_cell.angle_beta   90.00
_cell.angle_gamma   90.00
#
_symmetry.space_group_name_H-M   'P 1'
#
loop_
_entity.id
_entity.type
_entity.pdbx_description
1 polymer ?
#
loop_
_entity_poly.entity_id
_entity_poly.type
_entity_poly.pdbx_seq_one_letter_code
_entity_poly.pdbx_strand_id
1 'polypeptide(L)'
;MILDIKKELCISDTTLRRELWEMYDATFQAVNAETPCRQHCHKEEFLEAMKDRDFQKFVLFVEEKPAGIGIITNHLEKVPWINISFFQKKFPEPINRGLLYYLVGIAVKIDVASMALGAKLLEKMICSLPESGAVAFDYSQTANRAIPLFAKRALHRSIEGETLDTQVYRIYQWGG
;
A
#
# COMPACT_ATOMS: atom_id res chain seq x y z
N MET A 1 -21.50 14.28 3.41
CA MET A 1 -20.38 13.64 2.67
C MET A 1 -20.67 12.14 2.61
N ILE A 2 -21.03 11.65 1.42
CA ILE A 2 -21.25 10.23 1.17
C ILE A 2 -19.88 9.60 0.88
N LEU A 3 -19.51 8.60 1.67
CA LEU A 3 -18.25 7.88 1.56
C LEU A 3 -18.56 6.43 1.22
N ASP A 4 -17.94 5.91 0.16
CA ASP A 4 -18.06 4.51 -0.24
C ASP A 4 -16.67 3.90 -0.51
N ILE A 5 -16.44 2.65 -0.11
CA ILE A 5 -15.20 1.92 -0.37
C ILE A 5 -15.55 0.59 -1.03
N LYS A 6 -15.23 0.48 -2.31
CA LYS A 6 -15.47 -0.71 -3.12
C LYS A 6 -14.24 -1.58 -3.20
N LYS A 7 -14.43 -2.88 -2.98
CA LYS A 7 -13.40 -3.90 -3.23
C LYS A 7 -13.56 -4.42 -4.65
N GLU A 8 -12.50 -4.32 -5.43
CA GLU A 8 -12.44 -4.75 -6.83
C GLU A 8 -11.26 -5.71 -7.05
N LEU A 9 -11.50 -6.80 -7.76
CA LEU A 9 -10.42 -7.69 -8.21
C LEU A 9 -9.90 -7.31 -9.60
N CYS A 10 -10.68 -6.59 -10.38
CA CYS A 10 -10.29 -6.10 -11.69
C CYS A 10 -11.03 -4.80 -11.99
N ILE A 11 -10.30 -3.74 -12.24
CA ILE A 11 -10.86 -2.45 -12.68
C ILE A 11 -10.76 -2.41 -14.22
N SER A 12 -11.85 -2.68 -14.93
CA SER A 12 -11.90 -2.69 -16.39
C SER A 12 -12.07 -1.29 -17.00
N ASP A 13 -12.71 -0.37 -16.28
CA ASP A 13 -12.94 1.00 -16.72
C ASP A 13 -11.62 1.75 -16.90
N THR A 14 -11.34 2.15 -18.14
CA THR A 14 -10.09 2.86 -18.51
C THR A 14 -10.04 4.27 -17.96
N THR A 15 -11.19 4.95 -17.84
CA THR A 15 -11.26 6.31 -17.28
C THR A 15 -10.95 6.26 -15.80
N LEU A 16 -11.58 5.36 -15.07
CA LEU A 16 -11.31 5.17 -13.63
C LEU A 16 -9.85 4.80 -13.39
N ARG A 17 -9.26 3.88 -14.18
CA ARG A 17 -7.83 3.54 -14.04
C ARG A 17 -6.91 4.74 -14.23
N ARG A 18 -7.21 5.61 -15.21
CA ARG A 18 -6.43 6.82 -15.44
C ARG A 18 -6.55 7.80 -14.27
N GLU A 19 -7.76 8.05 -13.79
CA GLU A 19 -7.98 8.94 -12.64
C GLU A 19 -7.31 8.44 -11.37
N LEU A 20 -7.36 7.12 -11.12
CA LEU A 20 -6.67 6.49 -9.99
C LEU A 20 -5.15 6.59 -10.13
N TRP A 21 -4.61 6.41 -11.34
CA TRP A 21 -3.18 6.59 -11.58
C TRP A 21 -2.74 8.03 -11.32
N GLU A 22 -3.44 9.02 -11.88
CA GLU A 22 -3.11 10.43 -11.71
C GLU A 22 -3.11 10.84 -10.21
N MET A 23 -4.08 10.35 -9.46
CA MET A 23 -4.14 10.57 -8.01
C MET A 23 -2.98 9.86 -7.28
N TYR A 24 -2.72 8.60 -7.60
CA TYR A 24 -1.66 7.79 -7.00
C TYR A 24 -0.28 8.43 -7.25
N ASP A 25 0.03 8.75 -8.48
CA ASP A 25 1.28 9.40 -8.88
C ASP A 25 1.48 10.74 -8.16
N ALA A 26 0.46 11.60 -8.16
CA ALA A 26 0.51 12.89 -7.46
C ALA A 26 0.77 12.74 -5.94
N THR A 27 0.19 11.72 -5.32
CA THR A 27 0.40 11.45 -3.88
C THR A 27 1.85 11.08 -3.59
N PHE A 28 2.48 10.29 -4.45
CA PHE A 28 3.85 9.80 -4.23
C PHE A 28 4.95 10.72 -4.75
N GLN A 29 4.64 11.68 -5.62
CA GLN A 29 5.66 12.63 -6.13
C GLN A 29 6.38 13.37 -5.01
N ALA A 30 5.63 13.88 -4.03
CA ALA A 30 6.21 14.58 -2.88
C ALA A 30 7.10 13.65 -2.03
N VAL A 31 6.66 12.42 -1.81
CA VAL A 31 7.42 11.42 -1.04
C VAL A 31 8.72 11.04 -1.75
N ASN A 32 8.66 10.84 -3.07
CA ASN A 32 9.84 10.48 -3.87
C ASN A 32 10.90 11.57 -3.91
N ALA A 33 10.53 12.84 -3.77
CA ALA A 33 11.47 13.95 -3.69
C ALA A 33 12.30 13.94 -2.39
N GLU A 34 11.81 13.27 -1.33
CA GLU A 34 12.44 13.26 -0.01
C GLU A 34 13.22 11.98 0.29
N THR A 35 13.21 10.98 -0.59
CA THR A 35 13.86 9.69 -0.35
C THR A 35 14.59 9.18 -1.59
N PRO A 36 15.78 8.58 -1.42
CA PRO A 36 16.54 8.01 -2.55
C PRO A 36 15.94 6.69 -3.07
N CYS A 37 15.03 6.06 -2.35
CA CYS A 37 14.40 4.84 -2.81
C CYS A 37 13.01 5.10 -3.41
N ARG A 38 12.69 4.34 -4.44
CA ARG A 38 11.37 4.39 -5.07
C ARG A 38 10.29 3.95 -4.07
N GLN A 39 9.29 4.80 -3.87
CA GLN A 39 8.20 4.57 -2.92
C GLN A 39 6.87 4.18 -3.60
N HIS A 40 6.84 4.08 -4.92
CA HIS A 40 5.60 3.78 -5.66
C HIS A 40 5.85 2.94 -6.91
N CYS A 41 4.79 2.33 -7.46
CA CYS A 41 4.82 1.63 -8.73
C CYS A 41 5.08 2.60 -9.89
N HIS A 42 5.71 2.13 -10.95
CA HIS A 42 5.67 2.79 -12.25
C HIS A 42 4.26 2.67 -12.86
N LYS A 43 3.96 3.52 -13.83
CA LYS A 43 2.63 3.58 -14.45
C LYS A 43 2.18 2.25 -15.01
N GLU A 44 3.05 1.54 -15.71
CA GLU A 44 2.78 0.24 -16.31
C GLU A 44 2.48 -0.80 -15.24
N GLU A 45 3.30 -0.87 -14.19
CA GLU A 45 3.12 -1.78 -13.04
C GLU A 45 1.77 -1.52 -12.35
N PHE A 46 1.43 -0.24 -12.14
CA PHE A 46 0.14 0.14 -11.56
C PHE A 46 -1.03 -0.28 -12.44
N LEU A 47 -0.98 0.04 -13.74
CA LEU A 47 -2.05 -0.29 -14.68
C LEU A 47 -2.23 -1.80 -14.88
N GLU A 48 -1.17 -2.57 -14.80
CA GLU A 48 -1.22 -4.04 -14.80
C GLU A 48 -1.86 -4.56 -13.50
N ALA A 49 -1.43 -4.06 -12.34
CA ALA A 49 -2.04 -4.43 -11.07
C ALA A 49 -3.55 -4.12 -11.03
N MET A 50 -4.02 -3.05 -11.70
CA MET A 50 -5.46 -2.74 -11.78
C MET A 50 -6.26 -3.83 -12.49
N LYS A 51 -5.67 -4.53 -13.45
CA LYS A 51 -6.32 -5.60 -14.24
C LYS A 51 -6.11 -6.97 -13.61
N ASP A 52 -5.00 -7.20 -12.94
CA ASP A 52 -4.64 -8.50 -12.37
C ASP A 52 -5.50 -8.84 -11.16
N ARG A 53 -6.20 -9.97 -11.22
CA ARG A 53 -7.15 -10.41 -10.18
C ARG A 53 -6.47 -10.88 -8.88
N ASP A 54 -5.17 -11.14 -8.90
CA ASP A 54 -4.39 -11.53 -7.74
C ASP A 54 -4.05 -10.35 -6.82
N PHE A 55 -4.26 -9.12 -7.32
CA PHE A 55 -4.26 -7.92 -6.48
C PHE A 55 -5.69 -7.55 -6.11
N GLN A 56 -5.95 -7.36 -4.82
CA GLN A 56 -7.20 -6.80 -4.32
C GLN A 56 -7.07 -5.27 -4.28
N LYS A 57 -7.95 -4.58 -4.96
CA LYS A 57 -8.02 -3.11 -5.01
C LYS A 57 -9.19 -2.64 -4.16
N PHE A 58 -8.96 -1.59 -3.40
CA PHE A 58 -9.98 -0.92 -2.61
C PHE A 58 -10.04 0.53 -3.06
N VAL A 59 -11.11 0.89 -3.76
CA VAL A 59 -11.30 2.24 -4.28
C VAL A 59 -12.22 3.00 -3.35
N LEU A 60 -11.70 4.10 -2.80
CA LEU A 60 -12.44 5.03 -1.98
C LEU A 60 -13.11 6.08 -2.88
N PHE A 61 -14.41 6.24 -2.74
CA PHE A 61 -15.17 7.28 -3.39
C PHE A 61 -15.69 8.29 -2.36
N VAL A 62 -15.62 9.57 -2.70
CA VAL A 62 -16.26 10.66 -1.96
C VAL A 62 -17.22 11.34 -2.94
N GLU A 63 -18.52 11.31 -2.63
CA GLU A 63 -19.57 11.87 -3.51
C GLU A 63 -19.42 11.36 -4.96
N GLU A 64 -19.29 10.02 -5.09
CA GLU A 64 -19.14 9.27 -6.35
C GLU A 64 -17.83 9.52 -7.13
N LYS A 65 -16.93 10.39 -6.63
CA LYS A 65 -15.63 10.65 -7.26
C LYS A 65 -14.53 9.82 -6.60
N PRO A 66 -13.60 9.23 -7.37
CA PRO A 66 -12.47 8.51 -6.79
C PRO A 66 -11.58 9.46 -5.98
N ALA A 67 -11.33 9.09 -4.73
CA ALA A 67 -10.60 9.89 -3.77
C ALA A 67 -9.47 9.12 -3.07
N GLY A 68 -9.37 7.80 -3.28
CA GLY A 68 -8.30 6.98 -2.72
C GLY A 68 -8.26 5.60 -3.35
N ILE A 69 -7.10 4.96 -3.24
CA ILE A 69 -6.87 3.57 -3.64
C ILE A 69 -5.95 2.90 -2.65
N GLY A 70 -6.27 1.65 -2.30
CA GLY A 70 -5.39 0.73 -1.60
C GLY A 70 -5.23 -0.56 -2.40
N ILE A 71 -4.02 -1.08 -2.47
CA ILE A 71 -3.68 -2.29 -3.23
C ILE A 71 -2.99 -3.27 -2.31
N ILE A 72 -3.50 -4.49 -2.23
CA ILE A 72 -2.95 -5.55 -1.39
C ILE A 72 -3.01 -6.89 -2.13
N THR A 73 -2.02 -7.75 -1.90
CA THR A 73 -1.97 -9.09 -2.48
C THR A 73 -1.40 -10.11 -1.50
N ASN A 74 -1.81 -11.37 -1.59
CA ASN A 74 -1.14 -12.51 -0.97
C ASN A 74 -0.31 -13.33 -1.99
N HIS A 75 -0.26 -12.88 -3.25
CA HIS A 75 0.62 -13.39 -4.29
C HIS A 75 1.96 -12.64 -4.26
N LEU A 76 2.79 -12.99 -3.28
CA LEU A 76 4.06 -12.29 -3.00
C LEU A 76 5.04 -12.35 -4.19
N GLU A 77 4.94 -13.39 -5.02
CA GLU A 77 5.74 -13.56 -6.25
C GLU A 77 5.49 -12.47 -7.30
N LYS A 78 4.38 -11.74 -7.17
CA LYS A 78 4.02 -10.63 -8.04
C LYS A 78 4.53 -9.27 -7.54
N VAL A 79 5.24 -9.23 -6.43
CA VAL A 79 5.82 -8.02 -5.84
C VAL A 79 7.33 -8.03 -6.08
N PRO A 80 7.83 -7.40 -7.15
CA PRO A 80 9.20 -7.63 -7.63
C PRO A 80 10.30 -7.05 -6.73
N TRP A 81 9.97 -6.19 -5.78
CA TRP A 81 10.95 -5.56 -4.89
C TRP A 81 11.14 -6.26 -3.55
N ILE A 82 10.40 -7.34 -3.26
CA ILE A 82 10.55 -8.09 -2.02
C ILE A 82 11.33 -9.40 -2.23
N ASN A 83 11.97 -9.88 -1.18
CA ASN A 83 12.63 -11.18 -1.16
C ASN A 83 11.68 -12.25 -0.60
N ILE A 84 11.02 -12.98 -1.47
CA ILE A 84 10.07 -14.04 -1.10
C ILE A 84 10.71 -15.10 -0.20
N SER A 85 11.96 -15.50 -0.49
CA SER A 85 12.66 -16.55 0.28
C SER A 85 12.85 -16.14 1.74
N PHE A 86 13.02 -14.85 2.01
CA PHE A 86 13.06 -14.32 3.38
C PHE A 86 11.72 -14.56 4.09
N PHE A 87 10.61 -14.20 3.44
CA PHE A 87 9.26 -14.37 4.02
C PHE A 87 8.91 -15.84 4.19
N GLN A 88 9.25 -16.70 3.23
CA GLN A 88 9.03 -18.14 3.31
C GLN A 88 9.77 -18.78 4.49
N LYS A 89 10.99 -18.33 4.75
CA LYS A 89 11.79 -18.84 5.87
C LYS A 89 11.29 -18.31 7.22
N LYS A 90 10.91 -17.05 7.30
CA LYS A 90 10.54 -16.40 8.56
C LYS A 90 9.07 -16.64 8.95
N PHE A 91 8.18 -16.72 7.95
CA PHE A 91 6.74 -16.85 8.14
C PHE A 91 6.15 -18.02 7.32
N PRO A 92 6.65 -19.25 7.51
CA PRO A 92 6.24 -20.39 6.68
C PRO A 92 4.75 -20.71 6.81
N GLU A 93 4.19 -20.61 8.03
CA GLU A 93 2.80 -20.97 8.27
C GLU A 93 1.81 -20.03 7.57
N PRO A 94 1.86 -18.68 7.76
CA PRO A 94 0.97 -17.77 7.04
C PRO A 94 1.13 -17.85 5.52
N ILE A 95 2.35 -18.07 5.00
CA ILE A 95 2.56 -18.22 3.55
C ILE A 95 1.89 -19.49 3.02
N ASN A 96 2.13 -20.65 3.65
CA ASN A 96 1.59 -21.93 3.19
C ASN A 96 0.04 -21.93 3.23
N ARG A 97 -0.56 -21.13 4.08
CA ARG A 97 -2.02 -20.95 4.18
C ARG A 97 -2.57 -19.83 3.30
N GLY A 98 -1.72 -19.11 2.56
CA GLY A 98 -2.12 -17.93 1.78
C GLY A 98 -2.63 -16.75 2.62
N LEU A 99 -2.19 -16.66 3.88
CA LEU A 99 -2.63 -15.68 4.88
C LEU A 99 -1.58 -14.59 5.15
N LEU A 100 -0.47 -14.55 4.40
CA LEU A 100 0.47 -13.44 4.43
C LEU A 100 0.18 -12.52 3.23
N TYR A 101 -0.17 -11.30 3.53
CA TYR A 101 -0.49 -10.27 2.56
C TYR A 101 0.61 -9.22 2.50
N TYR A 102 0.77 -8.60 1.33
CA TYR A 102 1.65 -7.46 1.15
C TYR A 102 0.83 -6.24 0.72
N LEU A 103 0.93 -5.15 1.47
CA LEU A 103 0.34 -3.87 1.12
C LEU A 103 1.24 -3.18 0.10
N VAL A 104 0.84 -3.21 -1.16
CA VAL A 104 1.59 -2.66 -2.30
C VAL A 104 1.61 -1.14 -2.28
N GLY A 105 0.51 -0.55 -1.86
CA GLY A 105 0.41 0.89 -1.71
C GLY A 105 -0.95 1.35 -1.24
N ILE A 106 -0.97 2.52 -0.66
CA ILE A 106 -2.19 3.24 -0.29
C ILE A 106 -2.00 4.71 -0.61
N ALA A 107 -2.93 5.27 -1.37
CA ALA A 107 -2.93 6.68 -1.74
C ALA A 107 -4.32 7.27 -1.56
N VAL A 108 -4.38 8.51 -1.11
CA VAL A 108 -5.61 9.31 -1.02
C VAL A 108 -5.33 10.71 -1.55
N LYS A 109 -6.34 11.37 -2.11
CA LYS A 109 -6.21 12.78 -2.53
C LYS A 109 -5.70 13.62 -1.38
N ILE A 110 -4.71 14.45 -1.67
CA ILE A 110 -4.10 15.35 -0.68
C ILE A 110 -5.06 16.52 -0.46
N ASP A 111 -5.77 16.47 0.66
CA ASP A 111 -6.60 17.55 1.17
C ASP A 111 -6.64 17.49 2.71
N VAL A 112 -7.40 18.38 3.34
CA VAL A 112 -7.50 18.47 4.81
C VAL A 112 -8.07 17.19 5.45
N ALA A 113 -8.80 16.37 4.71
CA ALA A 113 -9.43 15.13 5.18
C ALA A 113 -8.58 13.87 4.89
N SER A 114 -7.47 13.99 4.17
CA SER A 114 -6.71 12.88 3.59
C SER A 114 -6.25 11.84 4.62
N MET A 115 -5.81 12.26 5.80
CA MET A 115 -5.36 11.35 6.86
C MET A 115 -6.50 10.47 7.40
N ALA A 116 -7.69 11.04 7.61
CA ALA A 116 -8.86 10.30 8.08
C ALA A 116 -9.40 9.35 7.00
N LEU A 117 -9.36 9.76 5.74
CA LEU A 117 -9.76 8.93 4.61
C LEU A 117 -8.82 7.74 4.41
N GLY A 118 -7.51 7.96 4.50
CA GLY A 118 -6.51 6.91 4.44
C GLY A 118 -6.66 5.89 5.57
N ALA A 119 -6.97 6.34 6.81
CA ALA A 119 -7.25 5.45 7.93
C ALA A 119 -8.46 4.55 7.66
N LYS A 120 -9.57 5.11 7.20
CA LYS A 120 -10.77 4.36 6.86
C LYS A 120 -10.54 3.36 5.72
N LEU A 121 -9.75 3.76 4.72
CA LEU A 121 -9.39 2.88 3.61
C LEU A 121 -8.57 1.69 4.12
N LEU A 122 -7.53 1.93 4.90
CA LEU A 122 -6.70 0.88 5.50
C LEU A 122 -7.52 -0.04 6.42
N GLU A 123 -8.36 0.52 7.28
CA GLU A 123 -9.27 -0.25 8.15
C GLU A 123 -10.17 -1.17 7.32
N LYS A 124 -10.81 -0.65 6.27
CA LYS A 124 -11.66 -1.45 5.39
C LYS A 124 -10.89 -2.58 4.71
N MET A 125 -9.66 -2.31 4.25
CA MET A 125 -8.78 -3.30 3.65
C MET A 125 -8.51 -4.44 4.64
N ILE A 126 -8.03 -4.12 5.84
CA ILE A 126 -7.67 -5.11 6.86
C ILE A 126 -8.90 -5.88 7.37
N CYS A 127 -10.02 -5.21 7.60
CA CYS A 127 -11.26 -5.86 8.02
C CYS A 127 -11.85 -6.80 6.96
N SER A 128 -11.43 -6.68 5.70
CA SER A 128 -11.85 -7.58 4.62
C SER A 128 -10.97 -8.82 4.47
N LEU A 129 -9.86 -8.90 5.19
CA LEU A 129 -8.97 -10.06 5.24
C LEU A 129 -9.48 -11.09 6.25
N PRO A 130 -9.03 -12.36 6.16
CA PRO A 130 -9.33 -13.37 7.17
C PRO A 130 -8.99 -12.91 8.59
N GLU A 131 -9.69 -13.47 9.59
CA GLU A 131 -9.49 -13.10 11.00
C GLU A 131 -8.08 -13.35 11.51
N SER A 132 -7.38 -14.34 10.96
CA SER A 132 -5.98 -14.64 11.23
C SER A 132 -5.14 -14.43 9.98
N GLY A 133 -3.99 -13.79 10.12
CA GLY A 133 -3.07 -13.54 9.02
C GLY A 133 -2.03 -12.49 9.39
N ALA A 134 -1.20 -12.15 8.43
CA ALA A 134 -0.18 -11.13 8.57
C ALA A 134 -0.22 -10.17 7.37
N VAL A 135 0.14 -8.91 7.60
CA VAL A 135 0.32 -7.91 6.55
C VAL A 135 1.73 -7.34 6.67
N ALA A 136 2.49 -7.44 5.61
CA ALA A 136 3.78 -6.80 5.46
C ALA A 136 3.65 -5.56 4.57
N PHE A 137 4.48 -4.57 4.80
CA PHE A 137 4.62 -3.36 3.98
C PHE A 137 5.96 -2.70 4.24
N ASP A 138 6.38 -1.87 3.30
CA ASP A 138 7.55 -1.01 3.45
C ASP A 138 7.17 0.47 3.31
N TYR A 139 7.96 1.33 3.88
CA TYR A 139 7.78 2.79 3.80
C TYR A 139 9.10 3.51 4.12
N SER A 140 9.24 4.72 3.59
CA SER A 140 10.33 5.60 4.01
C SER A 140 10.07 6.16 5.41
N GLN A 141 10.89 5.76 6.37
CA GLN A 141 10.80 6.27 7.74
C GLN A 141 11.04 7.79 7.81
N THR A 142 11.87 8.33 6.91
CA THR A 142 12.16 9.76 6.85
C THR A 142 10.98 10.55 6.32
N ALA A 143 10.41 10.11 5.18
CA ALA A 143 9.29 10.79 4.54
C ALA A 143 7.93 10.53 5.22
N ASN A 144 7.78 9.37 5.89
CA ASN A 144 6.48 8.91 6.42
C ASN A 144 6.54 8.46 7.88
N ARG A 145 7.03 9.30 8.78
CA ARG A 145 7.19 9.00 10.22
C ARG A 145 5.89 8.59 10.94
N ALA A 146 4.75 9.00 10.43
CA ALA A 146 3.45 8.74 11.06
C ALA A 146 2.85 7.36 10.73
N ILE A 147 3.39 6.62 9.74
CA ILE A 147 2.81 5.36 9.27
C ILE A 147 2.65 4.31 10.39
N PRO A 148 3.62 4.06 11.28
CA PRO A 148 3.43 3.09 12.37
C PRO A 148 2.28 3.45 13.31
N LEU A 149 2.13 4.73 13.63
CA LEU A 149 1.02 5.21 14.48
C LEU A 149 -0.32 5.07 13.75
N PHE A 150 -0.32 5.34 12.46
CA PHE A 150 -1.47 5.25 11.59
C PHE A 150 -1.96 3.79 11.44
N ALA A 151 -1.04 2.88 11.15
CA ALA A 151 -1.33 1.45 11.09
C ALA A 151 -1.90 0.93 12.43
N LYS A 152 -1.27 1.28 13.55
CA LYS A 152 -1.75 0.89 14.88
C LYS A 152 -3.17 1.39 15.19
N ARG A 153 -3.53 2.60 14.76
CA ARG A 153 -4.88 3.16 14.94
C ARG A 153 -5.92 2.50 14.04
N ALA A 154 -5.56 2.23 12.77
CA ALA A 154 -6.47 1.62 11.80
C ALA A 154 -6.78 0.16 12.11
N LEU A 155 -5.89 -0.53 12.79
CA LEU A 155 -5.96 -1.96 12.98
C LEU A 155 -6.79 -2.41 14.20
N HIS A 156 -7.31 -1.55 15.05
CA HIS A 156 -8.22 -1.80 16.22
C HIS A 156 -8.11 -3.17 16.94
N ARG A 157 -7.11 -3.99 16.60
CA ARG A 157 -6.84 -5.35 17.12
C ARG A 157 -5.58 -5.30 17.96
N SER A 158 -5.41 -6.25 18.86
CA SER A 158 -4.11 -6.54 19.48
C SER A 158 -3.15 -7.04 18.42
N ILE A 159 -2.46 -6.11 17.76
CA ILE A 159 -1.51 -6.43 16.71
C ILE A 159 -0.13 -6.17 17.23
N GLU A 160 0.68 -7.22 17.20
CA GLU A 160 2.11 -7.11 17.40
C GLU A 160 2.76 -6.77 16.06
N GLY A 161 3.43 -5.63 15.99
CA GLY A 161 4.21 -5.21 14.84
C GLY A 161 5.69 -5.48 15.06
N GLU A 162 6.34 -6.06 14.08
CA GLU A 162 7.79 -6.30 14.07
C GLU A 162 8.43 -5.51 12.92
N THR A 163 9.55 -4.83 13.19
CA THR A 163 10.40 -4.26 12.14
C THR A 163 11.30 -5.35 11.59
N LEU A 164 11.09 -5.74 10.34
CA LEU A 164 11.83 -6.82 9.70
C LEU A 164 13.21 -6.40 9.22
N ASP A 165 13.33 -5.15 8.73
CA ASP A 165 14.57 -4.58 8.22
C ASP A 165 14.52 -3.05 8.24
N THR A 166 15.71 -2.42 8.25
CA THR A 166 15.87 -0.97 8.11
C THR A 166 16.99 -0.67 7.12
N GLN A 167 16.67 -0.07 5.99
CA GLN A 167 17.65 0.31 4.97
C GLN A 167 18.17 1.73 5.22
N VAL A 168 19.48 1.91 5.07
CA VAL A 168 20.16 3.19 5.23
C VAL A 168 20.87 3.56 3.92
N TYR A 169 20.50 4.70 3.36
CA TYR A 169 21.17 5.27 2.20
C TYR A 169 22.22 6.27 2.67
N ARG A 170 23.46 6.18 2.13
CA ARG A 170 24.58 7.08 2.46
C ARG A 170 25.20 7.60 1.17
N ILE A 171 25.67 8.85 1.21
CA ILE A 171 26.50 9.44 0.17
C ILE A 171 27.84 9.85 0.77
N TYR A 172 28.91 9.60 0.03
CA TYR A 172 30.25 10.09 0.36
C TYR A 172 30.71 10.95 -0.82
N GLN A 173 31.09 12.19 -0.51
CA GLN A 173 31.61 13.13 -1.50
C GLN A 173 33.09 13.31 -1.24
N TRP A 174 33.91 13.32 -2.30
CA TRP A 174 35.33 13.67 -2.23
C TRP A 174 35.56 14.88 -3.11
N GLY A 175 36.42 15.80 -2.65
CA GLY A 175 36.75 17.03 -3.37
C GLY A 175 37.52 16.74 -4.67
N GLY A 176 37.25 17.54 -5.71
CA GLY A 176 38.05 17.64 -6.90
C GLY A 176 39.17 18.67 -6.70
#